data_2694c47c44595cc24becc5b0a1585fe1
#
_entry.id   2694c47c44595cc24becc5b0a1585fe1
#
_cell.length_a   1.000
_cell.length_b   1.000
_cell.length_c   1.000
_cell.angle_alpha   90.00
_cell.angle_beta   90.00
_cell.angle_gamma   90.00
#
_symmetry.space_group_name_H-M   'P 1'
#
loop_
_entity.id
_entity.type
_entity.pdbx_description
1 polymer ?
#
loop_
_entity_poly.entity_id
_entity_poly.type
_entity_poly.pdbx_seq_one_letter_code
_entity_poly.pdbx_strand_id
1 'polypeptide(L)'
;MREWTREERYRVLKSADEISGLYEQVQRSIYRQAYHVQPITGLSSDPNGFTLHNGTWHLCYQWCPWGAAHGLKYWYHTTSRDLMHWENEGIGLKPDCYYDNRGTHSGSAICKGDKLYFFYTGNHRDEDWTRTPYTCAAVLGEDGKLNKLEKP
;
A
#
# COMPACT_ATOMS: atom_id res chain seq x y z
N MET A 1 -7.21 6.15 -24.44
CA MET A 1 -6.69 5.78 -23.10
C MET A 1 -5.32 5.14 -23.31
N ARG A 2 -4.28 5.49 -22.53
CA ARG A 2 -2.95 4.88 -22.67
C ARG A 2 -3.06 3.38 -22.34
N GLU A 3 -2.53 2.54 -23.22
CA GLU A 3 -2.34 1.13 -22.92
C GLU A 3 -1.05 0.93 -22.13
N TRP A 4 -1.13 0.14 -21.08
CA TRP A 4 -0.01 -0.17 -20.18
C TRP A 4 0.47 -1.58 -20.45
N THR A 5 1.75 -1.75 -20.77
CA THR A 5 2.37 -3.08 -20.85
C THR A 5 2.44 -3.72 -19.46
N ARG A 6 2.66 -5.03 -19.40
CA ARG A 6 2.87 -5.73 -18.13
C ARG A 6 4.11 -5.21 -17.42
N GLU A 7 5.19 -4.99 -18.13
CA GLU A 7 6.44 -4.49 -17.59
C GLU A 7 6.29 -3.11 -16.94
N GLU A 8 5.63 -2.17 -17.61
CA GLU A 8 5.34 -0.85 -17.05
C GLU A 8 4.50 -0.93 -15.77
N ARG A 9 3.47 -1.79 -15.76
CA ARG A 9 2.57 -1.94 -14.61
C ARG A 9 3.24 -2.61 -13.40
N TYR A 10 4.19 -3.51 -13.64
CA TYR A 10 4.88 -4.26 -12.58
C TYR A 10 6.30 -3.73 -12.31
N ARG A 11 6.61 -2.55 -12.78
CA ARG A 11 7.87 -1.86 -12.49
C ARG A 11 7.98 -1.59 -10.98
N VAL A 12 9.08 -2.01 -10.38
CA VAL A 12 9.37 -1.76 -8.96
C VAL A 12 9.72 -0.30 -8.74
N LEU A 13 9.13 0.32 -7.73
CA LEU A 13 9.50 1.66 -7.27
C LEU A 13 10.75 1.56 -6.40
N LYS A 14 11.86 2.12 -6.86
CA LYS A 14 13.16 2.06 -6.18
C LYS A 14 13.38 3.22 -5.22
N SER A 15 12.90 4.41 -5.57
CA SER A 15 12.97 5.60 -4.72
C SER A 15 11.79 6.53 -4.94
N ALA A 16 11.52 7.41 -3.98
CA ALA A 16 10.46 8.42 -4.11
C ALA A 16 10.72 9.40 -5.27
N ASP A 17 11.99 9.63 -5.63
CA ASP A 17 12.37 10.54 -6.71
C ASP A 17 11.80 10.10 -8.07
N GLU A 18 11.62 8.79 -8.27
CA GLU A 18 11.07 8.26 -9.52
C GLU A 18 9.63 8.70 -9.80
N ILE A 19 8.89 9.10 -8.76
CA ILE A 19 7.50 9.56 -8.85
C ILE A 19 7.32 11.05 -8.55
N SER A 20 8.40 11.77 -8.28
CA SER A 20 8.33 13.19 -7.88
C SER A 20 7.56 14.06 -8.86
N GLY A 21 7.83 13.94 -10.15
CA GLY A 21 7.11 14.66 -11.19
C GLY A 21 5.62 14.30 -11.29
N LEU A 22 5.28 13.00 -11.09
CA LEU A 22 3.89 12.56 -11.02
C LEU A 22 3.20 13.11 -9.76
N TYR A 23 3.90 13.11 -8.63
CA TYR A 23 3.40 13.67 -7.38
C TYR A 23 3.07 15.16 -7.55
N GLU A 24 3.98 15.97 -8.07
CA GLU A 24 3.73 17.39 -8.32
C GLU A 24 2.52 17.61 -9.23
N GLN A 25 2.40 16.83 -10.30
CA GLN A 25 1.27 16.91 -11.22
C GLN A 25 -0.06 16.61 -10.52
N VAL A 26 -0.09 15.56 -9.69
CA VAL A 26 -1.29 15.17 -8.92
C VAL A 26 -1.65 16.22 -7.89
N GLN A 27 -0.67 16.80 -7.17
CA GLN A 27 -0.93 17.84 -6.17
C GLN A 27 -1.52 19.13 -6.79
N ARG A 28 -1.17 19.45 -8.03
CA ARG A 28 -1.71 20.61 -8.76
C ARG A 28 -3.07 20.35 -9.43
N SER A 29 -3.60 19.12 -9.33
CA SER A 29 -4.86 18.76 -9.97
C SER A 29 -6.04 19.48 -9.32
N ILE A 30 -6.90 20.09 -10.14
CA ILE A 30 -8.15 20.70 -9.69
C ILE A 30 -9.16 19.69 -9.11
N TYR A 31 -8.94 18.40 -9.34
CA TYR A 31 -9.76 17.31 -8.82
C TYR A 31 -9.31 16.79 -7.46
N ARG A 32 -8.23 17.35 -6.88
CA ARG A 32 -7.83 17.02 -5.50
C ARG A 32 -8.92 17.45 -4.53
N GLN A 33 -9.30 16.54 -3.67
CA GLN A 33 -10.31 16.78 -2.63
C GLN A 33 -9.64 17.18 -1.32
N ALA A 34 -10.33 17.93 -0.47
CA ALA A 34 -9.76 18.53 0.73
C ALA A 34 -9.65 17.56 1.92
N TYR A 35 -10.49 16.53 1.99
CA TYR A 35 -10.64 15.69 3.18
C TYR A 35 -10.81 14.20 2.90
N HIS A 36 -10.73 13.75 1.66
CA HIS A 36 -10.78 12.31 1.33
C HIS A 36 -9.38 11.71 1.29
N VAL A 37 -9.25 10.44 1.68
CA VAL A 37 -8.04 9.67 1.42
C VAL A 37 -7.86 9.51 -0.08
N GLN A 38 -6.75 9.96 -0.59
CA GLN A 38 -6.40 9.94 -2.01
C GLN A 38 -4.96 9.49 -2.18
N PRO A 39 -4.65 8.76 -3.26
CA PRO A 39 -3.28 8.36 -3.52
C PRO A 39 -2.41 9.58 -3.81
N ILE A 40 -1.16 9.50 -3.39
CA ILE A 40 -0.17 10.54 -3.69
C ILE A 40 0.17 10.61 -5.17
N THR A 41 0.13 9.45 -5.86
CA THR A 41 0.23 9.28 -7.31
C THR A 41 -0.57 8.05 -7.74
N GLY A 42 -0.76 7.84 -9.01
CA GLY A 42 -1.22 6.61 -9.60
C GLY A 42 -2.63 6.19 -9.20
N LEU A 43 -2.77 4.93 -8.82
CA LEU A 43 -4.06 4.30 -8.50
C LEU A 43 -4.08 3.85 -7.04
N SER A 44 -5.13 4.25 -6.31
CA SER A 44 -5.53 3.57 -5.07
C SER A 44 -6.68 2.60 -5.33
N SER A 45 -6.63 1.45 -4.70
CA SER A 45 -7.73 0.49 -4.66
C SER A 45 -7.76 -0.17 -3.28
N ASP A 46 -8.77 -0.96 -3.02
CA ASP A 46 -8.96 -1.80 -1.84
C ASP A 46 -8.41 -1.19 -0.54
N PRO A 47 -9.22 -0.47 0.24
CA PRO A 47 -8.83 -0.05 1.58
C PRO A 47 -8.61 -1.29 2.46
N ASN A 48 -7.55 -1.28 3.25
CA ASN A 48 -7.09 -2.42 4.03
C ASN A 48 -6.69 -2.01 5.44
N GLY A 49 -6.82 -2.91 6.40
CA GLY A 49 -6.32 -2.73 7.74
C GLY A 49 -6.90 -1.53 8.49
N PHE A 50 -8.15 -1.12 8.15
CA PHE A 50 -8.81 -0.02 8.83
C PHE A 50 -9.09 -0.40 10.29
N THR A 51 -8.46 0.32 11.22
CA THR A 51 -8.59 0.01 12.66
C THR A 51 -8.17 1.19 13.52
N LEU A 52 -8.68 1.21 14.76
CA LEU A 52 -8.26 2.16 15.80
C LEU A 52 -7.26 1.46 16.73
N HIS A 53 -6.09 2.05 16.91
CA HIS A 53 -5.08 1.57 17.85
C HIS A 53 -4.46 2.76 18.60
N ASN A 54 -4.47 2.70 19.93
CA ASN A 54 -3.91 3.75 20.80
C ASN A 54 -4.35 5.18 20.43
N GLY A 55 -5.65 5.36 20.13
CA GLY A 55 -6.24 6.66 19.78
C GLY A 55 -5.89 7.18 18.37
N THR A 56 -5.26 6.36 17.55
CA THR A 56 -4.93 6.66 16.15
C THR A 56 -5.65 5.68 15.24
N TRP A 57 -6.36 6.19 14.25
CA TRP A 57 -6.92 5.41 13.16
C TRP A 57 -5.84 5.09 12.15
N HIS A 58 -5.75 3.84 11.76
CA HIS A 58 -4.85 3.36 10.71
C HIS A 58 -5.67 2.92 9.51
N LEU A 59 -5.23 3.27 8.33
CA LEU A 59 -5.79 2.83 7.06
C LEU A 59 -4.66 2.62 6.07
N CYS A 60 -4.61 1.46 5.47
CA CYS A 60 -3.80 1.23 4.29
C CYS A 60 -4.70 1.12 3.05
N TYR A 61 -4.15 1.41 1.89
CA TYR A 61 -4.79 1.11 0.62
C TYR A 61 -3.79 0.46 -0.33
N GLN A 62 -4.29 -0.39 -1.23
CA GLN A 62 -3.45 -0.90 -2.31
C GLN A 62 -3.10 0.25 -3.24
N TRP A 63 -1.82 0.40 -3.51
CA TRP A 63 -1.28 1.50 -4.30
C TRP A 63 -0.46 1.00 -5.48
N CYS A 64 -0.79 1.46 -6.68
CA CYS A 64 0.00 1.28 -7.90
C CYS A 64 0.58 2.65 -8.29
N PRO A 65 1.89 2.91 -8.10
CA PRO A 65 2.45 4.26 -8.12
C PRO A 65 2.47 4.96 -9.48
N TRP A 66 2.52 4.21 -10.58
CA TRP A 66 2.91 4.73 -11.89
C TRP A 66 1.80 5.40 -12.68
N GLY A 67 0.55 5.08 -12.42
CA GLY A 67 -0.59 5.64 -13.13
C GLY A 67 -1.88 4.92 -12.82
N ALA A 68 -2.97 5.34 -13.46
CA ALA A 68 -4.31 4.80 -13.23
C ALA A 68 -4.50 3.41 -13.86
N ALA A 69 -3.62 2.47 -13.52
CA ALA A 69 -3.64 1.09 -13.98
C ALA A 69 -3.25 0.13 -12.87
N HIS A 70 -3.96 -1.00 -12.79
CA HIS A 70 -3.58 -2.08 -11.88
C HIS A 70 -2.23 -2.69 -12.29
N GLY A 71 -1.35 -2.89 -11.31
CA GLY A 71 -0.01 -3.42 -11.51
C GLY A 71 0.58 -3.93 -10.20
N LEU A 72 1.87 -3.69 -9.99
CA LEU A 72 2.56 -4.02 -8.75
C LEU A 72 1.98 -3.20 -7.61
N LYS A 73 1.38 -3.89 -6.64
CA LYS A 73 0.68 -3.27 -5.53
C LYS A 73 1.56 -3.20 -4.30
N TYR A 74 1.59 -2.01 -3.71
CA TYR A 74 2.10 -1.71 -2.38
C TYR A 74 0.91 -1.50 -1.45
N TRP A 75 1.10 -1.58 -0.15
CA TRP A 75 0.21 -0.94 0.80
C TRP A 75 0.78 0.41 1.17
N TYR A 76 0.01 1.46 0.91
CA TYR A 76 0.32 2.81 1.35
C TYR A 76 -0.41 3.07 2.66
N HIS A 77 0.34 3.46 3.70
CA HIS A 77 -0.17 3.64 5.04
C HIS A 77 -0.54 5.10 5.30
N THR A 78 -1.70 5.29 5.89
CA THR A 78 -2.19 6.60 6.36
C THR A 78 -2.72 6.47 7.77
N THR A 79 -2.66 7.57 8.52
CA THR A 79 -3.19 7.65 9.88
C THR A 79 -4.10 8.87 10.06
N SER A 80 -4.99 8.81 11.05
CA SER A 80 -5.86 9.92 11.41
C SER A 80 -6.22 9.87 12.88
N ARG A 81 -6.50 11.03 13.49
CA ARG A 81 -7.05 11.11 14.84
C ARG A 81 -8.55 11.41 14.87
N ASP A 82 -9.11 11.84 13.74
CA ASP A 82 -10.49 12.34 13.65
C ASP A 82 -11.28 11.80 12.45
N LEU A 83 -10.66 10.94 11.61
CA LEU A 83 -11.21 10.37 10.37
C LEU A 83 -11.45 11.38 9.24
N MET A 84 -11.14 12.64 9.47
CA MET A 84 -11.28 13.72 8.46
C MET A 84 -9.92 14.17 7.92
N HIS A 85 -8.94 14.32 8.81
CA HIS A 85 -7.58 14.71 8.46
C HIS A 85 -6.68 13.49 8.50
N TRP A 86 -6.07 13.18 7.35
CA TRP A 86 -5.24 12.00 7.16
C TRP A 86 -3.79 12.38 6.89
N GLU A 87 -2.90 11.80 7.69
CA GLU A 87 -1.46 11.91 7.51
C GLU A 87 -0.95 10.77 6.61
N ASN A 88 -0.02 11.09 5.73
CA ASN A 88 0.61 10.11 4.85
C ASN A 88 1.89 9.56 5.51
N GLU A 89 1.83 8.33 5.99
CA GLU A 89 2.99 7.66 6.61
C GLU A 89 3.95 7.07 5.58
N GLY A 90 3.49 6.92 4.34
CA GLY A 90 4.28 6.37 3.26
C GLY A 90 3.99 4.91 2.95
N ILE A 91 4.97 4.23 2.34
CA ILE A 91 4.81 2.82 1.98
C ILE A 91 4.88 1.97 3.25
N GLY A 92 3.75 1.37 3.64
CA GLY A 92 3.66 0.45 4.76
C GLY A 92 4.20 -0.93 4.41
N LEU A 93 3.74 -1.54 3.31
CA LEU A 93 4.22 -2.84 2.85
C LEU A 93 4.71 -2.77 1.41
N LYS A 94 5.91 -3.29 1.18
CA LYS A 94 6.54 -3.42 -0.14
C LYS A 94 6.43 -4.86 -0.63
N PRO A 95 6.32 -5.10 -1.94
CA PRO A 95 6.42 -6.44 -2.52
C PRO A 95 7.90 -6.84 -2.71
N ASP A 96 8.61 -7.11 -1.62
CA ASP A 96 10.06 -7.34 -1.56
C ASP A 96 10.47 -8.72 -1.03
N CYS A 97 9.49 -9.60 -0.78
CA CYS A 97 9.71 -10.98 -0.38
C CYS A 97 9.32 -11.95 -1.50
N TYR A 98 9.82 -13.20 -1.43
CA TYR A 98 9.47 -14.20 -2.43
C TYR A 98 7.95 -14.45 -2.49
N TYR A 99 7.27 -14.45 -1.36
CA TYR A 99 5.84 -14.74 -1.25
C TYR A 99 4.92 -13.58 -1.70
N ASP A 100 5.48 -12.39 -1.90
CA ASP A 100 4.73 -11.22 -2.39
C ASP A 100 5.40 -10.51 -3.58
N ASN A 101 6.25 -11.21 -4.32
CA ASN A 101 7.06 -10.67 -5.41
C ASN A 101 6.28 -9.95 -6.53
N ARG A 102 4.96 -10.11 -6.56
CA ARG A 102 4.06 -9.46 -7.53
C ARG A 102 2.91 -8.70 -6.87
N GLY A 103 3.11 -8.28 -5.62
CA GLY A 103 2.23 -7.35 -4.92
C GLY A 103 1.81 -7.77 -3.53
N THR A 104 1.56 -6.78 -2.70
CA THR A 104 0.88 -6.89 -1.41
C THR A 104 -0.61 -6.63 -1.64
N HIS A 105 -1.43 -7.67 -1.57
CA HIS A 105 -2.85 -7.62 -1.89
C HIS A 105 -3.71 -7.49 -0.63
N SER A 106 -5.04 -7.51 -0.83
CA SER A 106 -6.03 -7.20 0.20
C SER A 106 -5.87 -7.99 1.49
N GLY A 107 -6.27 -7.36 2.58
CA GLY A 107 -6.22 -7.92 3.91
C GLY A 107 -6.88 -7.01 4.95
N SER A 108 -6.57 -7.24 6.21
CA SER A 108 -7.21 -6.59 7.35
C SER A 108 -6.21 -6.30 8.46
N ALA A 109 -6.68 -5.70 9.56
CA ALA A 109 -5.87 -5.54 10.76
C ALA A 109 -6.65 -5.96 12.01
N ILE A 110 -5.91 -6.30 13.07
CA ILE A 110 -6.48 -6.63 14.37
C ILE A 110 -5.53 -6.18 15.49
N CYS A 111 -6.11 -5.60 16.54
CA CYS A 111 -5.40 -5.36 17.78
C CYS A 111 -5.39 -6.63 18.62
N LYS A 112 -4.22 -7.02 19.12
CA LYS A 112 -4.06 -8.12 20.07
C LYS A 112 -3.15 -7.66 21.21
N GLY A 113 -3.75 -7.43 22.38
CA GLY A 113 -3.06 -6.76 23.46
C GLY A 113 -2.70 -5.33 23.08
N ASP A 114 -1.47 -4.96 23.30
CA ASP A 114 -0.86 -3.67 22.95
C ASP A 114 -0.31 -3.58 21.52
N LYS A 115 -0.46 -4.66 20.74
CA LYS A 115 0.09 -4.75 19.39
C LYS A 115 -0.99 -4.67 18.32
N LEU A 116 -0.66 -4.01 17.20
CA LEU A 116 -1.47 -3.97 15.99
C LEU A 116 -0.83 -4.84 14.92
N TYR A 117 -1.58 -5.86 14.47
CA TYR A 117 -1.20 -6.76 13.39
C TYR A 117 -1.97 -6.44 12.13
N PHE A 118 -1.28 -6.51 11.01
CA PHE A 118 -1.85 -6.39 9.67
C PHE A 118 -1.68 -7.72 8.95
N PHE A 119 -2.78 -8.30 8.49
CA PHE A 119 -2.78 -9.50 7.67
C PHE A 119 -3.02 -9.10 6.23
N TYR A 120 -2.25 -9.65 5.31
CA TYR A 120 -2.37 -9.34 3.90
C TYR A 120 -2.13 -10.58 3.03
N THR A 121 -2.55 -10.49 1.77
CA THR A 121 -2.26 -11.53 0.79
C THR A 121 -0.97 -11.21 0.06
N GLY A 122 0.06 -12.01 0.27
CA GLY A 122 1.26 -12.02 -0.55
C GLY A 122 0.95 -12.62 -1.91
N ASN A 123 1.09 -11.83 -2.97
CA ASN A 123 0.83 -12.28 -4.33
C ASN A 123 2.14 -12.73 -4.98
N HIS A 124 2.45 -14.02 -4.85
CA HIS A 124 3.55 -14.64 -5.56
C HIS A 124 3.16 -15.03 -6.97
N ARG A 125 4.07 -14.83 -7.91
CA ARG A 125 3.98 -15.41 -9.26
C ARG A 125 5.33 -15.97 -9.68
N ASP A 126 5.27 -17.15 -10.26
CA ASP A 126 6.38 -17.84 -10.89
C ASP A 126 6.73 -17.19 -12.25
N GLU A 127 7.78 -17.71 -12.91
CA GLU A 127 8.22 -17.20 -14.20
C GLU A 127 7.17 -17.37 -15.29
N ASP A 128 6.40 -18.46 -15.26
CA ASP A 128 5.28 -18.73 -16.16
C ASP A 128 4.01 -17.93 -15.80
N TRP A 129 4.09 -17.05 -14.79
CA TRP A 129 3.02 -16.22 -14.28
C TRP A 129 1.96 -16.97 -13.46
N THR A 130 2.20 -18.23 -13.12
CA THR A 130 1.33 -18.99 -12.20
C THR A 130 1.28 -18.29 -10.84
N ARG A 131 0.08 -18.17 -10.28
CA ARG A 131 -0.17 -17.44 -9.04
C ARG A 131 -0.24 -18.39 -7.84
N THR A 132 0.52 -18.08 -6.80
CA THR A 132 0.39 -18.67 -5.48
C THR A 132 0.12 -17.59 -4.45
N PRO A 133 -1.08 -17.49 -3.88
CA PRO A 133 -1.36 -16.54 -2.80
C PRO A 133 -0.88 -17.09 -1.46
N TYR A 134 -0.27 -16.22 -0.66
CA TYR A 134 0.14 -16.52 0.71
C TYR A 134 -0.62 -15.63 1.70
N THR A 135 -0.96 -16.18 2.86
CA THR A 135 -1.46 -15.37 3.98
C THR A 135 -0.26 -14.88 4.78
N CYS A 136 -0.04 -13.58 4.76
CA CYS A 136 1.11 -12.93 5.36
C CYS A 136 0.68 -12.02 6.50
N ALA A 137 1.61 -11.70 7.40
CA ALA A 137 1.37 -10.78 8.49
C ALA A 137 2.52 -9.79 8.65
N ALA A 138 2.16 -8.60 9.16
CA ALA A 138 3.08 -7.58 9.63
C ALA A 138 2.61 -7.04 10.97
N VAL A 139 3.51 -6.44 11.73
CA VAL A 139 3.19 -5.80 13.02
C VAL A 139 3.63 -4.34 12.97
N LEU A 140 2.81 -3.45 13.54
CA LEU A 140 3.19 -2.07 13.74
C LEU A 140 4.32 -1.99 14.79
N GLY A 141 5.47 -1.47 14.39
CA GLY A 141 6.60 -1.22 15.28
C GLY A 141 6.44 0.08 16.07
N GLU A 142 7.26 0.25 17.10
CA GLU A 142 7.32 1.49 17.89
C GLU A 142 7.76 2.71 17.06
N ASP A 143 8.46 2.47 15.96
CA ASP A 143 8.86 3.49 14.98
C ASP A 143 7.74 3.88 14.00
N GLY A 144 6.53 3.35 14.17
CA GLY A 144 5.37 3.59 13.30
C GLY A 144 5.41 2.83 11.97
N LYS A 145 6.40 1.96 11.73
CA LYS A 145 6.53 1.18 10.50
C LYS A 145 5.89 -0.19 10.61
N LEU A 146 5.42 -0.69 9.48
CA LEU A 146 4.90 -2.05 9.37
C LEU A 146 6.04 -3.03 9.09
N ASN A 147 6.33 -3.89 10.07
CA ASN A 147 7.40 -4.87 10.01
C ASN A 147 6.81 -6.24 9.65
N LYS A 148 7.14 -6.76 8.48
CA LYS A 148 6.71 -8.09 8.02
C LYS A 148 7.23 -9.19 8.93
N LEU A 149 6.43 -10.23 9.16
CA LEU A 149 6.91 -11.46 9.74
C LEU A 149 7.73 -12.24 8.70
N GLU A 150 8.69 -13.02 9.17
CA GLU A 150 9.67 -13.70 8.30
C GLU A 150 9.04 -14.71 7.33
N LYS A 151 7.93 -15.30 7.72
CA LYS A 151 7.24 -16.34 6.94
C LYS A 151 5.76 -16.01 6.78
N PRO A 152 5.16 -16.38 5.63
CA PRO A 152 3.73 -16.32 5.45
C PRO A 152 2.99 -17.34 6.29
#